data_c534ac5e8a28b42c52544847fdc2e7af
#
_entry.id   c534ac5e8a28b42c52544847fdc2e7af
#
_cell.length_a   1.000
_cell.length_b   1.000
_cell.length_c   1.000
_cell.angle_alpha   90.00
_cell.angle_beta   90.00
_cell.angle_gamma   90.00
#
_symmetry.space_group_name_H-M   'P 1'
#
loop_
_entity.id
_entity.type
_entity.pdbx_description
1 polymer ?
#
loop_
_entity_poly.entity_id
_entity_poly.type
_entity_poly.pdbx_seq_one_letter_code
_entity_poly.pdbx_strand_id
1 'polypeptide(L)'
;FFRRAAACLAGELRTLLPGRGEAYPVLAAGLGNRGMTADAVWPLALESLLVTRHMVRALPRQFAGFTSVAALAPGVLAATGMETLELLRGAVQATGSAAVIAIDALAARSRDRLCATVQLGDTGLIPGSGVGNHRKAINAETLGVPVVAVGVPTVIAASLLGEGTEDDDSLFLTPRDIDEKVRELGRLI
;
A
#
# COMPACT_ATOMS: atom_id res chain seq x y z
N PHE A 1 6.91 -0.44 21.53
CA PHE A 1 6.55 0.51 20.47
C PHE A 1 5.74 -0.19 19.37
N PHE A 2 6.25 -1.21 18.72
CA PHE A 2 5.69 -1.91 17.55
C PHE A 2 4.22 -2.36 17.74
N ARG A 3 3.89 -3.10 18.83
CA ARG A 3 2.53 -3.56 19.11
C ARG A 3 1.52 -2.42 19.27
N ARG A 4 1.94 -1.29 19.84
CA ARG A 4 1.06 -0.12 19.98
C ARG A 4 0.81 0.56 18.65
N ALA A 5 1.84 0.68 17.80
CA ALA A 5 1.70 1.24 16.46
C ALA A 5 0.79 0.36 15.59
N ALA A 6 0.97 -0.96 15.60
CA ALA A 6 0.10 -1.89 14.89
C ALA A 6 -1.37 -1.82 15.36
N ALA A 7 -1.60 -1.75 16.68
CA ALA A 7 -2.95 -1.61 17.23
C ALA A 7 -3.62 -0.29 16.83
N CYS A 8 -2.86 0.80 16.81
CA CYS A 8 -3.33 2.10 16.36
C CYS A 8 -3.70 2.05 14.87
N LEU A 9 -2.79 1.55 14.02
CA LEU A 9 -3.02 1.38 12.59
C LEU A 9 -4.25 0.51 12.30
N ALA A 10 -4.39 -0.62 12.98
CA ALA A 10 -5.55 -1.49 12.86
C ALA A 10 -6.86 -0.81 13.30
N GLY A 11 -6.80 0.06 14.33
CA GLY A 11 -7.92 0.89 14.77
C GLY A 11 -8.37 1.84 13.66
N GLU A 12 -7.44 2.60 13.10
CA GLU A 12 -7.72 3.57 12.05
C GLU A 12 -8.22 2.88 10.76
N LEU A 13 -7.60 1.79 10.33
CA LEU A 13 -8.07 1.01 9.19
C LEU A 13 -9.52 0.52 9.37
N ARG A 14 -9.90 0.11 10.59
CA ARG A 14 -11.27 -0.29 10.88
C ARG A 14 -12.28 0.84 10.79
N THR A 15 -11.88 2.08 11.02
CA THR A 15 -12.78 3.24 10.87
C THR A 15 -12.98 3.63 9.41
N LEU A 16 -11.94 3.43 8.57
CA LEU A 16 -11.97 3.78 7.16
C LEU A 16 -12.66 2.72 6.29
N LEU A 17 -12.65 1.45 6.72
CA LEU A 17 -13.32 0.39 5.99
C LEU A 17 -14.83 0.42 6.26
N PRO A 18 -15.69 0.53 5.21
CA PRO A 18 -17.14 0.69 5.38
C PRO A 18 -17.86 -0.60 5.82
N GLY A 19 -17.19 -1.75 5.84
CA GLY A 19 -17.77 -3.02 6.24
C GLY A 19 -16.78 -3.99 6.87
N ARG A 20 -17.29 -5.08 7.46
CA ARG A 20 -16.51 -6.09 8.19
C ARG A 20 -17.12 -7.48 8.05
N GLY A 21 -16.31 -8.50 8.37
CA GLY A 21 -16.75 -9.89 8.45
C GLY A 21 -16.70 -10.62 7.11
N GLU A 22 -17.29 -11.81 7.08
CA GLU A 22 -17.27 -12.71 5.90
C GLU A 22 -17.92 -12.11 4.66
N ALA A 23 -18.98 -11.34 4.85
CA ALA A 23 -19.73 -10.69 3.77
C ALA A 23 -19.01 -9.47 3.18
N TYR A 24 -17.80 -9.15 3.67
CA TYR A 24 -17.03 -7.99 3.24
C TYR A 24 -15.62 -8.38 2.79
N PRO A 25 -15.48 -9.03 1.62
CA PRO A 25 -14.18 -9.45 1.11
C PRO A 25 -13.29 -8.24 0.81
N VAL A 26 -12.01 -8.34 1.14
CA VAL A 26 -11.02 -7.27 0.96
C VAL A 26 -9.90 -7.74 0.05
N LEU A 27 -9.45 -6.87 -0.87
CA LEU A 27 -8.23 -7.04 -1.64
C LEU A 27 -7.15 -6.12 -1.07
N ALA A 28 -6.07 -6.71 -0.56
CA ALA A 28 -4.85 -5.96 -0.22
C ALA A 28 -3.96 -5.87 -1.46
N ALA A 29 -3.65 -4.66 -1.89
CA ALA A 29 -2.83 -4.38 -3.06
C ALA A 29 -1.53 -3.70 -2.64
N GLY A 30 -0.41 -4.39 -2.78
CA GLY A 30 0.93 -3.85 -2.50
C GLY A 30 1.54 -3.26 -3.75
N LEU A 31 1.53 -1.93 -3.86
CA LEU A 31 2.08 -1.20 -5.01
C LEU A 31 3.59 -1.04 -4.88
N GLY A 32 4.24 -0.70 -5.98
CA GLY A 32 5.66 -0.44 -6.02
C GLY A 32 6.49 -1.52 -6.70
N ASN A 33 7.78 -1.28 -6.75
CA ASN A 33 8.77 -2.11 -7.42
C ASN A 33 9.59 -2.92 -6.41
N ARG A 34 9.42 -4.23 -6.38
CA ARG A 34 10.20 -5.12 -5.52
C ARG A 34 11.72 -5.05 -5.76
N GLY A 35 12.13 -4.65 -6.96
CA GLY A 35 13.54 -4.49 -7.32
C GLY A 35 14.17 -3.17 -6.85
N MET A 36 13.40 -2.25 -6.28
CA MET A 36 13.87 -0.98 -5.73
C MET A 36 13.58 -0.93 -4.22
N THR A 37 14.61 -0.98 -3.39
CA THR A 37 14.46 -1.12 -1.93
C THR A 37 13.50 -0.11 -1.33
N ALA A 38 13.64 1.17 -1.65
CA ALA A 38 12.76 2.21 -1.13
C ALA A 38 11.28 2.07 -1.58
N ASP A 39 11.02 1.35 -2.65
CA ASP A 39 9.69 1.11 -3.24
C ASP A 39 9.19 -0.33 -2.98
N ALA A 40 9.97 -1.13 -2.27
CA ALA A 40 9.68 -2.54 -2.00
C ALA A 40 8.89 -2.80 -0.70
N VAL A 41 8.56 -1.76 0.08
CA VAL A 41 7.86 -1.91 1.39
C VAL A 41 6.64 -2.81 1.26
N TRP A 42 5.84 -2.58 0.24
CA TRP A 42 4.52 -3.17 0.12
C TRP A 42 4.51 -4.54 -0.54
N PRO A 43 5.25 -4.79 -1.61
CA PRO A 43 5.45 -6.16 -2.07
C PRO A 43 5.98 -7.09 -0.97
N LEU A 44 6.82 -6.57 -0.04
CA LEU A 44 7.33 -7.32 1.11
C LEU A 44 6.31 -7.44 2.25
N ALA A 45 5.49 -6.40 2.50
CA ALA A 45 4.42 -6.46 3.51
C ALA A 45 3.40 -7.57 3.21
N LEU A 46 3.07 -7.77 1.93
CA LEU A 46 2.16 -8.83 1.52
C LEU A 46 2.67 -10.24 1.86
N GLU A 47 3.98 -10.45 1.97
CA GLU A 47 4.56 -11.74 2.37
C GLU A 47 4.24 -12.09 3.83
N SER A 48 3.97 -11.08 4.66
CA SER A 48 3.59 -11.26 6.07
C SER A 48 2.07 -11.25 6.29
N LEU A 49 1.29 -10.94 5.25
CA LEU A 49 -0.16 -10.86 5.34
C LEU A 49 -0.79 -12.26 5.35
N LEU A 50 -1.67 -12.49 6.30
CA LEU A 50 -2.49 -13.70 6.32
C LEU A 50 -3.62 -13.59 5.28
N VAL A 51 -3.44 -14.19 4.11
CA VAL A 51 -4.49 -14.30 3.10
C VAL A 51 -5.46 -15.42 3.46
N THR A 52 -6.73 -15.11 3.58
CA THR A 52 -7.78 -16.02 4.10
C THR A 52 -8.79 -16.43 3.04
N ARG A 53 -8.86 -15.75 1.90
CA ARG A 53 -9.90 -15.98 0.88
C ARG A 53 -10.03 -17.45 0.46
N HIS A 54 -8.94 -18.13 0.21
CA HIS A 54 -8.95 -19.54 -0.19
C HIS A 54 -9.43 -20.47 0.93
N MET A 55 -9.09 -20.16 2.19
CA MET A 55 -9.52 -20.91 3.37
C MET A 55 -11.02 -20.72 3.65
N VAL A 56 -11.50 -19.48 3.64
CA VAL A 56 -12.93 -19.14 3.81
C VAL A 56 -13.79 -19.85 2.75
N ARG A 57 -13.30 -19.92 1.49
CA ARG A 57 -14.04 -20.60 0.41
C ARG A 57 -13.99 -22.12 0.50
N ALA A 58 -12.84 -22.69 0.85
CA ALA A 58 -12.67 -24.16 0.90
C ALA A 58 -13.25 -24.77 2.19
N LEU A 59 -13.18 -24.06 3.31
CA LEU A 59 -13.51 -24.55 4.63
C LEU A 59 -14.40 -23.54 5.40
N PRO A 60 -15.58 -23.18 4.90
CA PRO A 60 -16.37 -22.06 5.44
C PRO A 60 -16.79 -22.25 6.90
N ARG A 61 -16.99 -23.50 7.33
CA ARG A 61 -17.36 -23.77 8.74
C ARG A 61 -16.20 -23.56 9.70
N GLN A 62 -14.95 -23.92 9.32
CA GLN A 62 -13.76 -23.75 10.15
C GLN A 62 -13.30 -22.30 10.20
N PHE A 63 -13.54 -21.54 9.12
CA PHE A 63 -13.15 -20.13 9.00
C PHE A 63 -14.34 -19.19 9.14
N ALA A 64 -15.42 -19.62 9.76
CA ALA A 64 -16.56 -18.78 10.10
C ALA A 64 -16.10 -17.58 10.95
N GLY A 65 -16.48 -16.37 10.54
CA GLY A 65 -16.08 -15.13 11.22
C GLY A 65 -14.77 -14.51 10.71
N PHE A 66 -14.00 -15.20 9.85
CA PHE A 66 -12.84 -14.58 9.20
C PHE A 66 -13.28 -13.72 8.02
N THR A 67 -12.68 -12.54 7.92
CA THR A 67 -12.81 -11.72 6.70
C THR A 67 -12.08 -12.42 5.54
N SER A 68 -12.71 -12.49 4.38
CA SER A 68 -12.09 -13.01 3.16
C SER A 68 -11.08 -11.99 2.63
N VAL A 69 -9.79 -12.27 2.79
CA VAL A 69 -8.69 -11.40 2.34
C VAL A 69 -7.94 -12.07 1.19
N ALA A 70 -7.87 -11.37 0.06
CA ALA A 70 -6.99 -11.66 -1.06
C ALA A 70 -5.84 -10.66 -1.10
N ALA A 71 -4.72 -11.02 -1.72
CA ALA A 71 -3.57 -10.14 -1.88
C ALA A 71 -3.06 -10.13 -3.32
N LEU A 72 -2.57 -8.98 -3.79
CA LEU A 72 -1.98 -8.81 -5.10
C LEU A 72 -0.83 -7.80 -5.03
N ALA A 73 0.34 -8.20 -5.54
CA ALA A 73 1.44 -7.29 -5.87
C ALA A 73 1.48 -7.13 -7.40
N PRO A 74 0.87 -6.07 -7.96
CA PRO A 74 0.72 -5.92 -9.41
C PRO A 74 2.05 -5.63 -10.12
N GLY A 75 3.07 -5.21 -9.38
CA GLY A 75 4.32 -4.73 -9.96
C GLY A 75 4.17 -3.35 -10.62
N VAL A 76 5.12 -3.02 -11.50
CA VAL A 76 5.17 -1.73 -12.19
C VAL A 76 4.93 -1.89 -13.70
N LEU A 77 4.40 -0.84 -14.34
CA LEU A 77 4.09 -0.82 -15.78
C LEU A 77 5.29 -1.25 -16.65
N ALA A 78 6.49 -0.81 -16.30
CA ALA A 78 7.70 -1.16 -17.05
C ALA A 78 8.03 -2.66 -17.04
N ALA A 79 7.60 -3.38 -16.01
CA ALA A 79 7.83 -4.83 -15.89
C ALA A 79 6.69 -5.66 -16.49
N THR A 80 5.45 -5.16 -16.42
CA THR A 80 4.25 -5.92 -16.78
C THR A 80 3.65 -5.53 -18.12
N GLY A 81 3.92 -4.31 -18.58
CA GLY A 81 3.25 -3.71 -19.74
C GLY A 81 1.78 -3.30 -19.47
N MET A 82 1.31 -3.44 -18.23
CA MET A 82 -0.06 -3.19 -17.83
C MET A 82 -0.14 -2.10 -16.75
N GLU A 83 -1.14 -1.24 -16.84
CA GLU A 83 -1.40 -0.29 -15.77
C GLU A 83 -1.83 -1.02 -14.49
N THR A 84 -1.35 -0.55 -13.34
CA THR A 84 -1.76 -1.08 -12.03
C THR A 84 -3.28 -1.11 -11.87
N LEU A 85 -3.97 -0.06 -12.33
CA LEU A 85 -5.43 0.01 -12.29
C LEU A 85 -6.11 -1.13 -13.06
N GLU A 86 -5.57 -1.54 -14.21
CA GLU A 86 -6.13 -2.64 -15.02
C GLU A 86 -6.05 -3.97 -14.28
N LEU A 87 -4.88 -4.24 -13.66
CA LEU A 87 -4.67 -5.44 -12.85
C LEU A 87 -5.58 -5.46 -11.63
N LEU A 88 -5.73 -4.32 -10.93
CA LEU A 88 -6.60 -4.21 -9.76
C LEU A 88 -8.08 -4.37 -10.11
N ARG A 89 -8.55 -3.80 -11.22
CA ARG A 89 -9.92 -4.01 -11.71
C ARG A 89 -10.22 -5.48 -11.96
N GLY A 90 -9.32 -6.16 -12.67
CA GLY A 90 -9.43 -7.60 -12.91
C GLY A 90 -9.46 -8.39 -11.61
N ALA A 91 -8.60 -8.06 -10.65
CA ALA A 91 -8.56 -8.73 -9.35
C ALA A 91 -9.81 -8.47 -8.51
N VAL A 92 -10.30 -7.24 -8.44
CA VAL A 92 -11.56 -6.89 -7.73
C VAL A 92 -12.73 -7.69 -8.30
N GLN A 93 -12.86 -7.72 -9.62
CA GLN A 93 -13.91 -8.50 -10.30
C GLN A 93 -13.79 -10.00 -10.02
N ALA A 94 -12.59 -10.58 -10.17
CA ALA A 94 -12.34 -12.02 -9.98
C ALA A 94 -12.50 -12.47 -8.52
N THR A 95 -12.22 -11.59 -7.57
CA THR A 95 -12.31 -11.92 -6.14
C THR A 95 -13.67 -11.59 -5.54
N GLY A 96 -14.45 -10.72 -6.17
CA GLY A 96 -15.67 -10.17 -5.61
C GLY A 96 -15.40 -9.27 -4.41
N SER A 97 -14.24 -8.58 -4.39
CA SER A 97 -13.83 -7.75 -3.26
C SER A 97 -14.77 -6.55 -3.11
N ALA A 98 -15.20 -6.30 -1.87
CA ALA A 98 -16.07 -5.18 -1.50
C ALA A 98 -15.28 -3.91 -1.17
N ALA A 99 -13.97 -4.03 -0.94
CA ALA A 99 -13.06 -2.91 -0.76
C ALA A 99 -11.63 -3.29 -1.16
N VAL A 100 -10.81 -2.27 -1.42
CA VAL A 100 -9.36 -2.39 -1.66
C VAL A 100 -8.60 -1.62 -0.60
N ILE A 101 -7.56 -2.24 -0.02
CA ILE A 101 -6.52 -1.56 0.75
C ILE A 101 -5.32 -1.43 -0.19
N ALA A 102 -5.07 -0.24 -0.69
CA ALA A 102 -3.96 0.04 -1.60
C ALA A 102 -2.79 0.64 -0.80
N ILE A 103 -1.65 -0.02 -0.87
CA ILE A 103 -0.49 0.27 -0.04
C ILE A 103 0.66 0.71 -0.95
N ASP A 104 1.24 1.91 -0.70
CA ASP A 104 2.25 2.52 -1.58
C ASP A 104 3.37 3.22 -0.80
N ALA A 105 4.55 3.30 -1.41
CA ALA A 105 5.65 4.13 -0.95
C ALA A 105 5.39 5.59 -1.36
N LEU A 106 5.69 6.53 -0.45
CA LEU A 106 5.46 7.95 -0.68
C LEU A 106 6.77 8.73 -0.67
N ALA A 107 6.76 9.93 -1.27
CA ALA A 107 7.80 10.93 -1.05
C ALA A 107 7.47 11.75 0.21
N ALA A 108 8.46 11.86 1.11
CA ALA A 108 8.35 12.69 2.30
C ALA A 108 8.42 14.18 1.93
N ARG A 109 7.60 15.00 2.61
CA ARG A 109 7.65 16.47 2.50
C ARG A 109 8.55 17.10 3.57
N SER A 110 9.03 16.32 4.52
CA SER A 110 9.98 16.75 5.55
C SER A 110 10.78 15.56 6.07
N ARG A 111 11.99 15.82 6.58
CA ARG A 111 12.87 14.81 7.13
C ARG A 111 12.24 14.00 8.27
N ASP A 112 11.46 14.65 9.12
CA ASP A 112 10.83 14.02 10.30
C ASP A 112 9.76 12.98 9.94
N ARG A 113 9.25 13.03 8.72
CA ARG A 113 8.26 12.06 8.22
C ARG A 113 8.88 10.86 7.51
N LEU A 114 10.15 10.97 7.09
CA LEU A 114 10.85 9.94 6.33
C LEU A 114 11.00 8.66 7.15
N CYS A 115 10.36 7.57 6.70
CA CYS A 115 10.29 6.27 7.37
C CYS A 115 9.75 6.31 8.82
N ALA A 116 9.03 7.38 9.20
CA ALA A 116 8.59 7.62 10.58
C ALA A 116 7.06 7.75 10.72
N THR A 117 6.33 7.82 9.62
CA THR A 117 4.86 7.97 9.62
C THR A 117 4.21 6.97 8.69
N VAL A 118 3.01 6.51 9.08
CA VAL A 118 2.07 5.80 8.19
C VAL A 118 0.89 6.73 7.94
N GLN A 119 0.56 6.95 6.69
CA GLN A 119 -0.54 7.82 6.26
C GLN A 119 -1.70 6.96 5.77
N LEU A 120 -2.90 7.28 6.22
CA LEU A 120 -4.13 6.61 5.84
C LEU A 120 -5.10 7.60 5.22
N GLY A 121 -5.86 7.16 4.23
CA GLY A 121 -6.90 7.96 3.59
C GLY A 121 -7.91 7.09 2.84
N ASP A 122 -9.14 7.58 2.72
CA ASP A 122 -10.26 6.94 2.01
C ASP A 122 -10.51 7.51 0.61
N THR A 123 -9.70 8.46 0.17
CA THR A 123 -9.79 9.09 -1.15
C THR A 123 -9.04 8.33 -2.24
N GLY A 124 -8.34 7.25 -1.88
CA GLY A 124 -7.45 6.52 -2.78
C GLY A 124 -6.09 7.21 -2.95
N LEU A 125 -5.36 6.83 -4.00
CA LEU A 125 -4.02 7.34 -4.30
C LEU A 125 -3.75 7.40 -5.80
N ILE A 126 -2.71 8.14 -6.19
CA ILE A 126 -2.15 8.14 -7.53
C ILE A 126 -0.72 7.60 -7.45
N PRO A 127 -0.47 6.36 -7.94
CA PRO A 127 0.86 5.75 -7.84
C PRO A 127 1.93 6.62 -8.49
N GLY A 128 3.07 6.79 -7.80
CA GLY A 128 4.21 7.55 -8.31
C GLY A 128 4.04 9.07 -8.38
N SER A 129 2.92 9.64 -7.93
CA SER A 129 2.69 11.09 -7.98
C SER A 129 3.72 11.91 -7.18
N GLY A 130 4.25 11.33 -6.10
CA GLY A 130 5.28 11.97 -5.28
C GLY A 130 6.66 12.09 -5.93
N VAL A 131 6.88 11.38 -7.04
CA VAL A 131 8.15 11.38 -7.81
C VAL A 131 7.92 11.80 -9.27
N GLY A 132 6.87 12.57 -9.53
CA GLY A 132 6.57 13.11 -10.86
C GLY A 132 6.05 12.08 -11.90
N ASN A 133 5.74 10.87 -11.47
CA ASN A 133 5.28 9.81 -12.35
C ASN A 133 3.75 9.70 -12.29
N HIS A 134 3.07 10.38 -13.21
CA HIS A 134 1.61 10.44 -13.23
C HIS A 134 1.01 9.16 -13.82
N ARG A 135 0.42 8.34 -12.96
CA ARG A 135 -0.35 7.13 -13.29
C ARG A 135 -1.84 7.37 -13.12
N LYS A 136 -2.65 6.40 -13.55
CA LYS A 136 -4.10 6.44 -13.33
C LYS A 136 -4.41 6.34 -11.82
N ALA A 137 -5.34 7.17 -11.36
CA ALA A 137 -5.77 7.16 -9.96
C ALA A 137 -6.40 5.80 -9.58
N ILE A 138 -6.11 5.37 -8.37
CA ILE A 138 -6.69 4.19 -7.72
C ILE A 138 -7.60 4.69 -6.61
N ASN A 139 -8.88 4.76 -6.87
CA ASN A 139 -9.90 5.29 -5.96
C ASN A 139 -11.25 4.58 -6.19
N ALA A 140 -12.26 4.96 -5.43
CA ALA A 140 -13.59 4.35 -5.52
C ALA A 140 -14.24 4.54 -6.90
N GLU A 141 -14.03 5.68 -7.55
CA GLU A 141 -14.57 5.97 -8.89
C GLU A 141 -13.95 5.04 -9.95
N THR A 142 -12.65 4.84 -9.90
CA THR A 142 -11.92 4.03 -10.90
C THR A 142 -12.05 2.54 -10.68
N LEU A 143 -12.21 2.06 -9.43
CA LEU A 143 -12.34 0.63 -9.11
C LEU A 143 -13.77 0.16 -8.90
N GLY A 144 -14.72 1.07 -8.69
CA GLY A 144 -16.12 0.73 -8.41
C GLY A 144 -16.36 0.20 -6.98
N VAL A 145 -15.34 0.21 -6.13
CA VAL A 145 -15.40 -0.19 -4.71
C VAL A 145 -14.59 0.80 -3.86
N PRO A 146 -14.92 0.96 -2.57
CA PRO A 146 -14.14 1.79 -1.66
C PRO A 146 -12.65 1.43 -1.65
N VAL A 147 -11.79 2.44 -1.61
CA VAL A 147 -10.33 2.29 -1.55
C VAL A 147 -9.79 3.00 -0.33
N VAL A 148 -9.12 2.25 0.53
CA VAL A 148 -8.32 2.80 1.63
C VAL A 148 -6.85 2.79 1.19
N ALA A 149 -6.27 3.98 1.11
CA ALA A 149 -4.85 4.15 0.83
C ALA A 149 -4.03 4.08 2.12
N VAL A 150 -2.93 3.34 2.09
CA VAL A 150 -1.93 3.28 3.15
C VAL A 150 -0.59 3.65 2.55
N GLY A 151 0.04 4.69 3.05
CA GLY A 151 1.30 5.18 2.51
C GLY A 151 2.37 5.37 3.57
N VAL A 152 3.63 5.07 3.20
CA VAL A 152 4.79 5.37 4.04
C VAL A 152 5.81 6.15 3.22
N PRO A 153 6.25 7.32 3.71
CA PRO A 153 7.32 8.06 3.08
C PRO A 153 8.66 7.33 3.22
N THR A 154 9.23 6.87 2.11
CA THR A 154 10.50 6.12 2.05
C THR A 154 11.62 6.87 1.36
N VAL A 155 11.27 7.92 0.62
CA VAL A 155 12.21 8.81 -0.07
C VAL A 155 11.88 10.27 0.21
N ILE A 156 12.85 11.16 0.02
CA ILE A 156 12.69 12.61 0.13
C ILE A 156 13.48 13.27 -0.99
N ALA A 157 12.94 14.34 -1.60
CA ALA A 157 13.70 15.10 -2.58
C ALA A 157 14.91 15.79 -1.93
N ALA A 158 16.05 15.77 -2.61
CA ALA A 158 17.30 16.37 -2.11
C ALA A 158 17.15 17.87 -1.85
N SER A 159 16.37 18.57 -2.67
CA SER A 159 16.03 19.99 -2.53
C SER A 159 15.42 20.33 -1.15
N LEU A 160 14.61 19.42 -0.57
CA LEU A 160 13.99 19.61 0.75
C LEU A 160 14.97 19.47 1.93
N LEU A 161 16.19 18.99 1.68
CA LEU A 161 17.24 18.87 2.70
C LEU A 161 18.28 20.00 2.62
N GLY A 162 18.12 20.94 1.66
CA GLY A 162 19.10 21.97 1.39
C GLY A 162 20.33 21.46 0.64
N GLU A 163 20.29 20.24 0.13
CA GLU A 163 21.33 19.63 -0.68
C GLU A 163 20.89 19.68 -2.16
N GLY A 164 21.42 20.60 -2.92
CA GLY A 164 21.10 20.77 -4.34
C GLY A 164 20.68 22.19 -4.70
N THR A 165 20.45 22.43 -5.98
CA THR A 165 19.81 23.66 -6.47
C THR A 165 18.31 23.60 -6.24
N GLU A 166 17.66 24.73 -5.99
CA GLU A 166 16.23 24.84 -5.67
C GLU A 166 15.30 24.20 -6.74
N ASP A 167 15.80 23.90 -7.93
CA ASP A 167 15.06 23.31 -9.04
C ASP A 167 15.40 21.82 -9.31
N ASP A 168 16.26 21.17 -8.50
CA ASP A 168 16.65 19.77 -8.73
C ASP A 168 15.78 18.77 -7.94
N ASP A 169 14.54 18.64 -8.34
CA ASP A 169 13.63 17.58 -7.85
C ASP A 169 13.91 16.20 -8.52
N SER A 170 15.00 16.08 -9.28
CA SER A 170 15.36 14.82 -9.94
C SER A 170 16.03 13.80 -9.01
N LEU A 171 16.65 14.27 -7.91
CA LEU A 171 17.35 13.43 -6.97
C LEU A 171 16.52 13.15 -5.73
N PHE A 172 16.23 11.88 -5.49
CA PHE A 172 15.58 11.39 -4.28
C PHE A 172 16.57 10.65 -3.39
N LEU A 173 16.54 10.96 -2.10
CA LEU A 173 17.38 10.37 -1.08
C LEU A 173 16.54 9.44 -0.19
N THR A 174 17.19 8.43 0.34
CA THR A 174 16.59 7.46 1.28
C THR A 174 17.56 7.24 2.47
N PRO A 175 17.07 6.83 3.65
CA PRO A 175 17.95 6.52 4.77
C PRO A 175 18.97 5.41 4.43
N ARG A 176 20.16 5.49 5.00
CA ARG A 176 21.20 4.48 4.79
C ARG A 176 20.78 3.06 5.21
N ASP A 177 19.90 2.97 6.20
CA ASP A 177 19.33 1.75 6.77
C ASP A 177 17.96 1.38 6.17
N ILE A 178 17.67 1.83 4.95
CA ILE A 178 16.35 1.65 4.30
C ILE A 178 15.93 0.19 4.21
N ASP A 179 16.86 -0.73 3.99
CA ASP A 179 16.57 -2.18 3.91
C ASP A 179 15.95 -2.72 5.21
N GLU A 180 16.45 -2.27 6.36
CA GLU A 180 15.93 -2.65 7.68
C GLU A 180 14.58 -1.99 7.92
N LYS A 181 14.49 -0.68 7.67
CA LYS A 181 13.23 0.09 7.82
C LYS A 181 12.10 -0.45 6.98
N VAL A 182 12.36 -0.81 5.73
CA VAL A 182 11.37 -1.38 4.81
C VAL A 182 10.83 -2.71 5.35
N ARG A 183 11.68 -3.59 5.88
CA ARG A 183 11.25 -4.85 6.51
C ARG A 183 10.44 -4.62 7.79
N GLU A 184 10.86 -3.68 8.63
CA GLU A 184 10.14 -3.33 9.86
C GLU A 184 8.75 -2.75 9.56
N LEU A 185 8.68 -1.81 8.63
CA LEU A 185 7.43 -1.19 8.18
C LEU A 185 6.50 -2.21 7.53
N GLY A 186 7.03 -3.10 6.69
CA GLY A 186 6.25 -4.16 6.08
C GLY A 186 5.64 -5.16 7.09
N ARG A 187 6.29 -5.36 8.24
CA ARG A 187 5.75 -6.18 9.33
C ARG A 187 4.75 -5.42 10.21
N LEU A 188 4.83 -4.09 10.22
CA LEU A 188 3.94 -3.25 11.02
C LEU A 188 2.53 -3.20 10.43
N ILE A 189 2.44 -3.22 9.11
CA ILE A 189 1.23 -3.05 8.32
C ILE A 189 0.63 -4.39 7.94
#